data_b39b22e453d8d2f7fe932b483a08b433
#
_entry.id   b39b22e453d8d2f7fe932b483a08b433
#
_cell.length_a   1.000
_cell.length_b   1.000
_cell.length_c   1.000
_cell.angle_alpha   90.00
_cell.angle_beta   90.00
_cell.angle_gamma   90.00
#
_symmetry.space_group_name_H-M   'P 1'
#
loop_
_entity.id
_entity.type
_entity.pdbx_description
1 polymer ?
#
loop_
_entity_poly.entity_id
_entity_poly.type
_entity_poly.pdbx_seq_one_letter_code
_entity_poly.pdbx_strand_id
1 'polypeptide(L)'
;MMLLRGIAAAPGLALAECLTVQPLPAADTARQSVAADQIGSELALFRHAVEAATAELQAIADRAAEARETTRAGIISAQMLMLTDPLLEEEVRQKITSRCYSAVRAVHETTKEQAAILAGLDDPYLRERSADVRDVGQRILGILMGVRQQDLSVLSVDTILVGREITPSQMAALDAAKVKGIVAETGGKTCHTAILANNMEIAAVLGCEGILAAVRDGMPILIDGTQGTVETEITPERQGQLRQEICRRRKAQASLAGLVDKPACTRDGVRVELSANIMDAAGAARAMSLGADGIGLYRTEFLFMDRAAAPEEQEQYEAYAKVLQAMNGKPVIIRTLDIGGDKEIAYLKLPKEENPFLGFRAIRICLADRALFMTQLRAILRAAVHGRATSSAAGRACSPVEFLIRTSR
;
A
#
# COMPACT_ATOMS: atom_id res chain seq x y z
N MET A 1 -6.20 24.46 21.80
CA MET A 1 -5.74 23.08 21.50
C MET A 1 -6.94 22.22 21.26
N MET A 2 -7.13 21.77 20.05
CA MET A 2 -8.20 20.84 19.68
C MET A 2 -7.55 19.50 19.34
N LEU A 3 -8.04 18.41 19.93
CA LEU A 3 -7.56 17.06 19.71
C LEU A 3 -8.63 16.26 18.96
N LEU A 4 -8.31 15.83 17.77
CA LEU A 4 -9.15 14.96 16.95
C LEU A 4 -8.63 13.53 17.00
N ARG A 5 -9.52 12.56 16.79
CA ARG A 5 -9.20 11.14 16.78
C ARG A 5 -9.61 10.51 15.47
N GLY A 6 -8.75 9.65 14.97
CA GLY A 6 -8.97 8.81 13.81
C GLY A 6 -8.38 7.42 14.03
N ILE A 7 -8.20 6.72 12.94
CA ILE A 7 -7.62 5.38 12.91
C ILE A 7 -6.10 5.50 12.76
N ALA A 8 -5.35 4.85 13.64
CA ALA A 8 -3.90 4.68 13.51
C ALA A 8 -3.59 3.83 12.27
N ALA A 9 -3.22 4.47 11.16
CA ALA A 9 -3.05 3.83 9.86
C ALA A 9 -1.57 3.54 9.54
N ALA A 10 -0.66 4.50 9.79
CA ALA A 10 0.77 4.29 9.70
C ALA A 10 1.47 4.96 10.89
N PRO A 11 2.38 4.25 11.59
CA PRO A 11 2.98 4.74 12.83
C PRO A 11 3.94 5.90 12.56
N GLY A 12 4.08 6.77 13.55
CA GLY A 12 5.01 7.89 13.50
C GLY A 12 4.45 9.13 14.16
N LEU A 13 5.35 10.08 14.45
CA LEU A 13 5.02 11.39 15.02
C LEU A 13 5.54 12.47 14.10
N ALA A 14 4.66 13.34 13.62
CA ALA A 14 5.02 14.42 12.71
C ALA A 14 4.38 15.74 13.12
N LEU A 15 5.19 16.80 13.11
CA LEU A 15 4.78 18.18 13.30
C LEU A 15 5.23 18.99 12.08
N ALA A 16 4.28 19.52 11.31
CA ALA A 16 4.54 20.33 10.14
C ALA A 16 3.32 21.22 9.82
N GLU A 17 3.48 22.10 8.85
CA GLU A 17 2.36 22.88 8.31
C GLU A 17 1.42 21.98 7.53
N CYS A 18 0.12 22.17 7.69
CA CYS A 18 -0.84 21.42 6.91
C CYS A 18 -1.06 22.05 5.53
N LEU A 19 -1.35 21.17 4.58
CA LEU A 19 -1.76 21.49 3.23
C LEU A 19 -3.04 20.72 2.92
N THR A 20 -4.12 21.45 2.67
CA THR A 20 -5.42 20.80 2.40
C THR A 20 -5.52 20.41 0.93
N VAL A 21 -5.69 19.11 0.69
CA VAL A 21 -6.02 18.59 -0.63
C VAL A 21 -7.53 18.72 -0.82
N GLN A 22 -7.93 19.72 -1.57
CA GLN A 22 -9.34 19.96 -1.79
C GLN A 22 -9.93 18.98 -2.81
N PRO A 23 -11.10 18.40 -2.54
CA PRO A 23 -11.83 17.68 -3.56
C PRO A 23 -12.19 18.64 -4.70
N LEU A 24 -12.26 18.11 -5.92
CA LEU A 24 -12.79 18.92 -7.02
C LEU A 24 -14.17 19.46 -6.65
N PRO A 25 -14.48 20.72 -7.05
CA PRO A 25 -15.83 21.24 -6.90
C PRO A 25 -16.84 20.25 -7.46
N ALA A 26 -17.97 20.07 -6.76
CA ALA A 26 -19.01 19.19 -7.28
C ALA A 26 -19.38 19.65 -8.71
N ALA A 27 -19.19 18.77 -9.69
CA ALA A 27 -19.61 19.06 -11.05
C ALA A 27 -21.13 19.35 -11.01
N ASP A 28 -21.52 20.57 -11.36
CA ASP A 28 -22.95 20.91 -11.46
C ASP A 28 -23.52 20.18 -12.69
N THR A 29 -23.78 18.89 -12.52
CA THR A 29 -24.25 18.00 -13.57
C THR A 29 -25.70 18.26 -13.96
N ALA A 30 -26.46 19.04 -13.16
CA ALA A 30 -27.86 19.27 -13.38
C ALA A 30 -28.16 20.22 -14.58
N ARG A 31 -27.18 21.03 -14.99
CA ARG A 31 -27.36 22.06 -16.02
C ARG A 31 -26.52 21.91 -17.29
N GLN A 32 -25.80 20.80 -17.45
CA GLN A 32 -24.80 20.62 -18.51
C GLN A 32 -25.32 19.73 -19.66
N SER A 33 -26.44 20.09 -20.26
CA SER A 33 -26.76 19.65 -21.63
C SER A 33 -26.32 20.73 -22.62
N VAL A 34 -25.72 20.30 -23.72
CA VAL A 34 -25.17 21.20 -24.74
C VAL A 34 -26.02 21.16 -26.01
N ALA A 35 -25.98 22.21 -26.81
CA ALA A 35 -26.64 22.24 -28.09
C ALA A 35 -25.95 21.31 -29.11
N ALA A 36 -26.69 20.82 -30.09
CA ALA A 36 -26.19 19.87 -31.06
C ALA A 36 -24.95 20.34 -31.86
N ASP A 37 -24.86 21.65 -32.07
CA ASP A 37 -23.71 22.29 -32.74
C ASP A 37 -22.44 22.35 -31.87
N GLN A 38 -22.59 22.18 -30.56
CA GLN A 38 -21.45 22.15 -29.59
C GLN A 38 -20.87 20.76 -29.36
N ILE A 39 -21.52 19.70 -29.86
CA ILE A 39 -21.04 18.30 -29.66
C ILE A 39 -19.58 18.13 -30.10
N GLY A 40 -19.23 18.72 -31.24
CA GLY A 40 -17.86 18.63 -31.77
C GLY A 40 -16.81 19.25 -30.85
N SER A 41 -17.14 20.38 -30.24
CA SER A 41 -16.25 21.05 -29.26
C SER A 41 -16.14 20.30 -27.96
N GLU A 42 -17.23 19.71 -27.48
CA GLU A 42 -17.19 18.88 -26.24
C GLU A 42 -16.34 17.62 -26.43
N LEU A 43 -16.41 16.96 -27.60
CA LEU A 43 -15.56 15.84 -27.93
C LEU A 43 -14.07 16.25 -28.01
N ALA A 44 -13.77 17.42 -28.57
CA ALA A 44 -12.40 17.94 -28.62
C ALA A 44 -11.87 18.27 -27.22
N LEU A 45 -12.70 18.88 -26.35
CA LEU A 45 -12.36 19.15 -24.95
C LEU A 45 -12.06 17.84 -24.18
N PHE A 46 -12.88 16.81 -24.35
CA PHE A 46 -12.65 15.51 -23.72
C PHE A 46 -11.32 14.88 -24.17
N ARG A 47 -11.03 14.82 -25.48
CA ARG A 47 -9.78 14.28 -25.98
C ARG A 47 -8.58 15.04 -25.44
N HIS A 48 -8.64 16.36 -25.49
CA HIS A 48 -7.57 17.19 -24.93
C HIS A 48 -7.35 16.94 -23.45
N ALA A 49 -8.42 16.73 -22.67
CA ALA A 49 -8.30 16.43 -21.25
C ALA A 49 -7.66 15.06 -21.00
N VAL A 50 -7.99 14.04 -21.79
CA VAL A 50 -7.35 12.71 -21.71
C VAL A 50 -5.87 12.77 -22.10
N GLU A 51 -5.52 13.48 -23.17
CA GLU A 51 -4.12 13.68 -23.59
C GLU A 51 -3.32 14.40 -22.50
N ALA A 52 -3.85 15.48 -21.93
CA ALA A 52 -3.20 16.21 -20.86
C ALA A 52 -3.04 15.36 -19.59
N ALA A 53 -4.06 14.59 -19.20
CA ALA A 53 -4.01 13.68 -18.06
C ALA A 53 -2.93 12.59 -18.27
N THR A 54 -2.83 12.05 -19.47
CA THR A 54 -1.83 11.05 -19.83
C THR A 54 -0.41 11.65 -19.76
N ALA A 55 -0.21 12.85 -20.25
CA ALA A 55 1.09 13.54 -20.18
C ALA A 55 1.52 13.83 -18.74
N GLU A 56 0.57 14.23 -17.86
CA GLU A 56 0.85 14.41 -16.43
C GLU A 56 1.28 13.09 -15.75
N LEU A 57 0.56 12.00 -16.01
CA LEU A 57 0.91 10.69 -15.44
C LEU A 57 2.24 10.17 -15.98
N GLN A 58 2.53 10.38 -17.26
CA GLN A 58 3.82 10.01 -17.85
C GLN A 58 4.97 10.74 -17.15
N ALA A 59 4.84 12.03 -16.89
CA ALA A 59 5.86 12.80 -16.18
C ALA A 59 6.08 12.29 -14.73
N ILE A 60 5.04 11.79 -14.07
CA ILE A 60 5.16 11.16 -12.74
C ILE A 60 5.83 9.79 -12.85
N ALA A 61 5.48 8.99 -13.87
CA ALA A 61 6.08 7.68 -14.14
C ALA A 61 7.58 7.79 -14.42
N ASP A 62 7.99 8.75 -15.22
CA ASP A 62 9.40 8.99 -15.58
C ASP A 62 10.22 9.33 -14.33
N ARG A 63 9.71 10.20 -13.46
CA ARG A 63 10.34 10.52 -12.17
C ARG A 63 10.44 9.31 -11.24
N ALA A 64 9.40 8.48 -11.17
CA ALA A 64 9.40 7.26 -10.36
C ALA A 64 10.42 6.23 -10.90
N ALA A 65 10.56 6.12 -12.22
CA ALA A 65 11.56 5.26 -12.87
C ALA A 65 13.00 5.71 -12.57
N GLU A 66 13.28 7.02 -12.64
CA GLU A 66 14.57 7.60 -12.26
C GLU A 66 14.92 7.32 -10.80
N ALA A 67 13.92 7.39 -9.90
CA ALA A 67 14.06 7.07 -8.48
C ALA A 67 14.09 5.56 -8.17
N ARG A 68 13.92 4.67 -9.17
CA ARG A 68 13.81 3.20 -9.03
C ARG A 68 12.67 2.73 -8.13
N GLU A 69 11.58 3.47 -8.07
CA GLU A 69 10.41 3.18 -7.26
C GLU A 69 9.40 2.31 -8.03
N THR A 70 9.67 1.00 -8.12
CA THR A 70 8.91 0.06 -8.97
C THR A 70 7.42 -0.02 -8.62
N THR A 71 7.06 0.02 -7.33
CA THR A 71 5.65 -0.02 -6.88
C THR A 71 4.89 1.22 -7.33
N ARG A 72 5.51 2.40 -7.22
CA ARG A 72 4.95 3.68 -7.66
C ARG A 72 4.74 3.71 -9.17
N ALA A 73 5.75 3.27 -9.92
CA ALA A 73 5.65 3.14 -11.38
C ALA A 73 4.51 2.21 -11.80
N GLY A 74 4.30 1.09 -11.09
CA GLY A 74 3.20 0.16 -11.33
C GLY A 74 1.81 0.78 -11.17
N ILE A 75 1.59 1.56 -10.12
CA ILE A 75 0.31 2.27 -9.89
C ILE A 75 0.03 3.25 -11.03
N ILE A 76 1.02 4.05 -11.40
CA ILE A 76 0.87 5.04 -12.48
C ILE A 76 0.61 4.37 -13.82
N SER A 77 1.31 3.27 -14.13
CA SER A 77 1.09 2.51 -15.37
C SER A 77 -0.33 1.95 -15.46
N ALA A 78 -0.89 1.46 -14.35
CA ALA A 78 -2.27 0.98 -14.31
C ALA A 78 -3.28 2.10 -14.57
N GLN A 79 -3.05 3.30 -14.04
CA GLN A 79 -3.91 4.47 -14.30
C GLN A 79 -3.81 4.96 -15.74
N MET A 80 -2.63 4.93 -16.33
CA MET A 80 -2.45 5.27 -17.77
C MET A 80 -3.24 4.30 -18.67
N LEU A 81 -3.24 3.00 -18.35
CA LEU A 81 -4.05 2.03 -19.08
C LEU A 81 -5.55 2.32 -18.96
N MET A 82 -6.02 2.74 -17.78
CA MET A 82 -7.43 3.12 -17.60
C MET A 82 -7.82 4.40 -18.34
N LEU A 83 -6.91 5.39 -18.40
CA LEU A 83 -7.14 6.63 -19.18
C LEU A 83 -7.29 6.37 -20.67
N THR A 84 -6.59 5.37 -21.19
CA THR A 84 -6.58 5.00 -22.60
C THR A 84 -7.50 3.81 -22.93
N ASP A 85 -8.38 3.44 -21.99
CA ASP A 85 -9.33 2.35 -22.19
C ASP A 85 -10.35 2.73 -23.27
N PRO A 86 -10.42 1.99 -24.39
CA PRO A 86 -11.39 2.25 -25.45
C PRO A 86 -12.85 2.21 -24.98
N LEU A 87 -13.15 1.44 -23.93
CA LEU A 87 -14.51 1.37 -23.37
C LEU A 87 -14.89 2.68 -22.68
N LEU A 88 -14.00 3.25 -21.89
CA LEU A 88 -14.21 4.54 -21.26
C LEU A 88 -14.41 5.64 -22.29
N GLU A 89 -13.57 5.67 -23.32
CA GLU A 89 -13.66 6.65 -24.42
C GLU A 89 -15.00 6.53 -25.15
N GLU A 90 -15.39 5.30 -25.52
CA GLU A 90 -16.64 5.06 -26.26
C GLU A 90 -17.88 5.41 -25.45
N GLU A 91 -17.95 5.06 -24.17
CA GLU A 91 -19.08 5.39 -23.30
C GLU A 91 -19.24 6.90 -23.10
N VAL A 92 -18.13 7.63 -22.87
CA VAL A 92 -18.14 9.09 -22.76
C VAL A 92 -18.58 9.72 -24.08
N ARG A 93 -18.00 9.26 -25.19
CA ARG A 93 -18.36 9.72 -26.54
C ARG A 93 -19.86 9.52 -26.83
N GLN A 94 -20.40 8.35 -26.49
CA GLN A 94 -21.81 8.04 -26.67
C GLN A 94 -22.72 8.97 -25.86
N LYS A 95 -22.37 9.28 -24.59
CA LYS A 95 -23.14 10.21 -23.77
C LYS A 95 -23.11 11.64 -24.32
N ILE A 96 -21.96 12.08 -24.84
CA ILE A 96 -21.85 13.40 -25.48
C ILE A 96 -22.70 13.44 -26.76
N THR A 97 -22.60 12.45 -27.65
CA THR A 97 -23.25 12.47 -28.96
C THR A 97 -24.74 12.17 -28.89
N SER A 98 -25.17 11.17 -28.10
CA SER A 98 -26.56 10.67 -28.09
C SER A 98 -27.42 11.35 -27.02
N ARG A 99 -26.82 11.82 -25.91
CA ARG A 99 -27.57 12.49 -24.83
C ARG A 99 -27.32 13.99 -24.75
N CYS A 100 -26.50 14.54 -25.65
CA CYS A 100 -26.09 15.94 -25.66
C CYS A 100 -25.52 16.41 -24.30
N TYR A 101 -24.72 15.58 -23.65
CA TYR A 101 -24.07 15.95 -22.41
C TYR A 101 -22.79 16.73 -22.67
N SER A 102 -22.46 17.67 -21.76
CA SER A 102 -21.12 18.25 -21.77
C SER A 102 -20.06 17.18 -21.45
N ALA A 103 -18.82 17.41 -21.85
CA ALA A 103 -17.69 16.53 -21.53
C ALA A 103 -17.57 16.28 -20.01
N VAL A 104 -17.73 17.32 -19.20
CA VAL A 104 -17.72 17.25 -17.73
C VAL A 104 -18.77 16.28 -17.21
N ARG A 105 -20.02 16.43 -17.67
CA ARG A 105 -21.12 15.56 -17.24
C ARG A 105 -20.93 14.13 -17.73
N ALA A 106 -20.53 13.95 -18.99
CA ALA A 106 -20.33 12.64 -19.57
C ALA A 106 -19.25 11.83 -18.83
N VAL A 107 -18.09 12.46 -18.55
CA VAL A 107 -17.00 11.84 -17.77
C VAL A 107 -17.47 11.53 -16.35
N HIS A 108 -18.12 12.47 -15.67
CA HIS A 108 -18.58 12.27 -14.29
C HIS A 108 -19.55 11.09 -14.17
N GLU A 109 -20.57 11.03 -15.05
CA GLU A 109 -21.55 9.93 -15.00
C GLU A 109 -20.94 8.59 -15.40
N THR A 110 -20.07 8.55 -16.43
CA THR A 110 -19.42 7.30 -16.86
C THR A 110 -18.52 6.74 -15.77
N THR A 111 -17.62 7.53 -15.21
CA THR A 111 -16.70 7.05 -14.17
C THR A 111 -17.42 6.69 -12.88
N LYS A 112 -18.52 7.40 -12.54
CA LYS A 112 -19.37 7.05 -11.40
C LYS A 112 -20.09 5.72 -11.59
N GLU A 113 -20.65 5.48 -12.77
CA GLU A 113 -21.34 4.22 -13.10
C GLU A 113 -20.35 3.05 -13.10
N GLN A 114 -19.20 3.18 -13.76
CA GLN A 114 -18.17 2.14 -13.79
C GLN A 114 -17.62 1.83 -12.38
N ALA A 115 -17.33 2.87 -11.57
CA ALA A 115 -16.89 2.67 -10.20
C ALA A 115 -17.96 1.99 -9.33
N ALA A 116 -19.25 2.31 -9.54
CA ALA A 116 -20.35 1.65 -8.82
C ALA A 116 -20.50 0.17 -9.19
N ILE A 117 -20.32 -0.17 -10.49
CA ILE A 117 -20.34 -1.55 -10.95
C ILE A 117 -19.21 -2.34 -10.27
N LEU A 118 -17.98 -1.83 -10.28
CA LEU A 118 -16.84 -2.49 -9.66
C LEU A 118 -17.01 -2.63 -8.14
N ALA A 119 -17.54 -1.59 -7.47
CA ALA A 119 -17.79 -1.62 -6.03
C ALA A 119 -18.87 -2.64 -5.63
N GLY A 120 -19.78 -3.01 -6.54
CA GLY A 120 -20.83 -3.99 -6.32
C GLY A 120 -20.40 -5.44 -6.55
N LEU A 121 -19.18 -5.70 -7.01
CA LEU A 121 -18.68 -7.05 -7.25
C LEU A 121 -18.26 -7.74 -5.94
N ASP A 122 -18.41 -9.06 -5.89
CA ASP A 122 -18.00 -9.86 -4.71
C ASP A 122 -16.48 -10.00 -4.58
N ASP A 123 -15.74 -9.81 -5.68
CA ASP A 123 -14.29 -9.89 -5.72
C ASP A 123 -13.64 -8.67 -5.04
N PRO A 124 -12.89 -8.84 -3.93
CA PRO A 124 -12.25 -7.73 -3.22
C PRO A 124 -11.27 -6.93 -4.10
N TYR A 125 -10.54 -7.59 -4.98
CA TYR A 125 -9.58 -6.95 -5.88
C TYR A 125 -10.28 -6.02 -6.88
N LEU A 126 -11.38 -6.46 -7.48
CA LEU A 126 -12.17 -5.63 -8.40
C LEU A 126 -12.88 -4.49 -7.68
N ARG A 127 -13.32 -4.70 -6.43
CA ARG A 127 -13.88 -3.61 -5.61
C ARG A 127 -12.87 -2.50 -5.33
N GLU A 128 -11.61 -2.85 -5.07
CA GLU A 128 -10.55 -1.86 -4.86
C GLU A 128 -10.30 -1.03 -6.12
N ARG A 129 -10.40 -1.63 -7.32
CA ARG A 129 -10.29 -0.92 -8.60
C ARG A 129 -11.33 0.17 -8.80
N SER A 130 -12.43 0.15 -8.06
CA SER A 130 -13.41 1.24 -8.08
C SER A 130 -12.82 2.59 -7.64
N ALA A 131 -11.82 2.58 -6.76
CA ALA A 131 -11.09 3.78 -6.34
C ALA A 131 -10.21 4.33 -7.47
N ASP A 132 -9.55 3.44 -8.22
CA ASP A 132 -8.70 3.84 -9.35
C ASP A 132 -9.51 4.49 -10.46
N VAL A 133 -10.70 3.92 -10.79
CA VAL A 133 -11.62 4.52 -11.79
C VAL A 133 -12.08 5.91 -11.36
N ARG A 134 -12.39 6.09 -10.07
CA ARG A 134 -12.76 7.43 -9.53
C ARG A 134 -11.60 8.41 -9.62
N ASP A 135 -10.40 7.98 -9.33
CA ASP A 135 -9.19 8.80 -9.37
C ASP A 135 -8.89 9.28 -10.81
N VAL A 136 -8.93 8.37 -11.78
CA VAL A 136 -8.81 8.70 -13.22
C VAL A 136 -9.90 9.68 -13.66
N GLY A 137 -11.16 9.42 -13.26
CA GLY A 137 -12.28 10.33 -13.54
C GLY A 137 -12.08 11.72 -12.95
N GLN A 138 -11.63 11.83 -11.71
CA GLN A 138 -11.34 13.10 -11.07
C GLN A 138 -10.21 13.85 -11.77
N ARG A 139 -9.19 13.18 -12.26
CA ARG A 139 -8.10 13.81 -13.01
C ARG A 139 -8.61 14.45 -14.32
N ILE A 140 -9.39 13.71 -15.12
CA ILE A 140 -9.99 14.22 -16.36
C ILE A 140 -10.90 15.42 -16.04
N LEU A 141 -11.75 15.30 -15.01
CA LEU A 141 -12.65 16.35 -14.57
C LEU A 141 -11.90 17.61 -14.12
N GLY A 142 -10.80 17.47 -13.39
CA GLY A 142 -9.96 18.59 -12.98
C GLY A 142 -9.48 19.40 -14.18
N ILE A 143 -8.99 18.73 -15.23
CA ILE A 143 -8.52 19.36 -16.46
C ILE A 143 -9.69 20.03 -17.20
N LEU A 144 -10.83 19.34 -17.37
CA LEU A 144 -12.02 19.88 -18.02
C LEU A 144 -12.57 21.13 -17.33
N MET A 145 -12.50 21.17 -16.00
CA MET A 145 -12.98 22.28 -15.19
C MET A 145 -11.96 23.40 -15.01
N GLY A 146 -10.75 23.24 -15.57
CA GLY A 146 -9.65 24.19 -15.39
C GLY A 146 -9.15 24.32 -13.94
N VAL A 147 -9.44 23.32 -13.11
CA VAL A 147 -8.98 23.27 -11.72
C VAL A 147 -7.58 22.68 -11.71
N ARG A 148 -6.58 23.51 -11.46
CA ARG A 148 -5.20 23.01 -11.25
C ARG A 148 -5.17 22.17 -9.99
N GLN A 149 -4.92 20.88 -10.15
CA GLN A 149 -4.55 20.05 -9.01
C GLN A 149 -3.19 20.50 -8.49
N GLN A 150 -3.07 20.54 -7.16
CA GLN A 150 -1.83 20.92 -6.51
C GLN A 150 -0.73 19.91 -6.81
N ASP A 151 0.42 20.38 -7.30
CA ASP A 151 1.55 19.51 -7.57
C ASP A 151 2.23 19.10 -6.25
N LEU A 152 1.89 17.91 -5.76
CA LEU A 152 2.42 17.36 -4.52
C LEU A 152 3.86 16.84 -4.66
N SER A 153 4.44 16.90 -5.86
CA SER A 153 5.82 16.47 -6.11
C SER A 153 6.86 17.56 -5.87
N VAL A 154 6.40 18.83 -5.74
CA VAL A 154 7.29 19.99 -5.54
C VAL A 154 6.80 20.79 -4.34
N LEU A 155 7.16 20.32 -3.14
CA LEU A 155 6.84 21.01 -1.90
C LEU A 155 8.07 21.75 -1.39
N SER A 156 7.89 23.03 -1.02
CA SER A 156 9.00 23.87 -0.52
C SER A 156 9.32 23.62 0.94
N VAL A 157 8.33 23.21 1.74
CA VAL A 157 8.43 23.02 3.20
C VAL A 157 7.98 21.63 3.61
N ASP A 158 8.38 21.20 4.78
CA ASP A 158 7.86 19.99 5.42
C ASP A 158 6.36 20.15 5.66
N THR A 159 5.56 19.20 5.17
CA THR A 159 4.12 19.35 5.05
C THR A 159 3.37 18.11 5.57
N ILE A 160 2.22 18.34 6.19
CA ILE A 160 1.22 17.31 6.49
C ILE A 160 0.04 17.51 5.54
N LEU A 161 -0.25 16.49 4.73
CA LEU A 161 -1.38 16.51 3.82
C LEU A 161 -2.67 16.22 4.57
N VAL A 162 -3.68 17.03 4.34
CA VAL A 162 -5.01 16.87 4.93
C VAL A 162 -6.05 16.86 3.83
N GLY A 163 -6.86 15.82 3.76
CA GLY A 163 -7.89 15.71 2.73
C GLY A 163 -9.12 14.94 3.21
N ARG A 164 -10.17 14.95 2.41
CA ARG A 164 -11.29 14.04 2.65
C ARG A 164 -10.86 12.60 2.39
N GLU A 165 -10.18 12.40 1.29
CA GLU A 165 -9.55 11.16 0.85
C GLU A 165 -8.25 11.54 0.14
N ILE A 166 -7.21 10.75 0.29
CA ILE A 166 -5.97 10.91 -0.47
C ILE A 166 -5.92 9.75 -1.47
N THR A 167 -5.93 10.09 -2.75
CA THR A 167 -6.03 9.10 -3.82
C THR A 167 -4.71 8.36 -4.06
N PRO A 168 -4.73 7.16 -4.68
CA PRO A 168 -3.52 6.45 -5.05
C PRO A 168 -2.57 7.25 -5.95
N SER A 169 -3.10 8.05 -6.89
CA SER A 169 -2.29 8.90 -7.76
C SER A 169 -1.64 10.05 -6.99
N GLN A 170 -2.36 10.64 -6.03
CA GLN A 170 -1.79 11.65 -5.14
C GLN A 170 -0.68 11.06 -4.30
N MET A 171 -0.89 9.88 -3.72
CA MET A 171 0.16 9.15 -2.98
C MET A 171 1.37 8.84 -3.86
N ALA A 172 1.15 8.43 -5.11
CA ALA A 172 2.23 8.20 -6.06
C ALA A 172 2.93 9.47 -6.53
N ALA A 173 2.30 10.64 -6.44
CA ALA A 173 2.90 11.93 -6.81
C ALA A 173 3.66 12.62 -5.66
N LEU A 174 3.58 12.11 -4.40
CA LEU A 174 4.16 12.77 -3.23
C LEU A 174 5.68 12.90 -3.30
N ASP A 175 6.19 14.05 -2.85
CA ASP A 175 7.58 14.16 -2.40
C ASP A 175 7.72 13.58 -0.98
N ALA A 176 8.14 12.32 -0.89
CA ALA A 176 8.33 11.62 0.39
C ALA A 176 9.35 12.30 1.32
N ALA A 177 10.27 13.10 0.77
CA ALA A 177 11.23 13.85 1.57
C ALA A 177 10.57 15.03 2.31
N LYS A 178 9.48 15.57 1.76
CA LYS A 178 8.77 16.75 2.27
C LYS A 178 7.46 16.42 2.98
N VAL A 179 6.75 15.39 2.56
CA VAL A 179 5.52 14.96 3.23
C VAL A 179 5.87 14.20 4.51
N LYS A 180 5.56 14.78 5.66
CA LYS A 180 5.84 14.21 6.98
C LYS A 180 4.66 13.45 7.56
N GLY A 181 3.46 13.69 7.03
CA GLY A 181 2.27 13.03 7.53
C GLY A 181 1.07 13.18 6.63
N ILE A 182 0.08 12.32 6.85
CA ILE A 182 -1.17 12.27 6.11
C ILE A 182 -2.33 12.17 7.09
N VAL A 183 -3.35 12.99 6.89
CA VAL A 183 -4.63 12.90 7.60
C VAL A 183 -5.76 12.89 6.59
N ALA A 184 -6.69 11.94 6.74
CA ALA A 184 -7.89 11.92 5.89
C ALA A 184 -9.15 11.69 6.71
N GLU A 185 -10.28 12.28 6.26
CA GLU A 185 -11.60 12.08 6.89
C GLU A 185 -12.13 10.67 6.67
N THR A 186 -11.74 10.04 5.56
CA THR A 186 -12.15 8.67 5.22
C THR A 186 -10.95 7.72 5.20
N GLY A 187 -11.24 6.44 5.12
CA GLY A 187 -10.22 5.39 5.04
C GLY A 187 -10.08 4.58 6.33
N GLY A 188 -9.44 3.43 6.22
CA GLY A 188 -9.21 2.46 7.30
C GLY A 188 -7.79 1.89 7.26
N LYS A 189 -7.46 1.00 8.21
CA LYS A 189 -6.12 0.40 8.34
C LYS A 189 -5.67 -0.40 7.11
N THR A 190 -6.60 -0.93 6.36
CA THR A 190 -6.35 -1.82 5.21
C THR A 190 -6.50 -1.13 3.87
N CYS A 191 -6.84 0.17 3.83
CA CYS A 191 -6.97 0.90 2.57
C CYS A 191 -5.61 1.17 1.92
N HIS A 192 -5.61 1.40 0.62
CA HIS A 192 -4.39 1.67 -0.18
C HIS A 192 -3.55 2.81 0.40
N THR A 193 -4.18 3.90 0.85
CA THR A 193 -3.48 5.03 1.47
C THR A 193 -2.70 4.61 2.71
N ALA A 194 -3.29 3.75 3.57
CA ALA A 194 -2.62 3.23 4.76
C ALA A 194 -1.41 2.36 4.39
N ILE A 195 -1.57 1.48 3.41
CA ILE A 195 -0.50 0.58 2.94
C ILE A 195 0.66 1.39 2.34
N LEU A 196 0.35 2.36 1.48
CA LEU A 196 1.36 3.21 0.85
C LEU A 196 2.07 4.10 1.88
N ALA A 197 1.34 4.70 2.82
CA ALA A 197 1.94 5.50 3.88
C ALA A 197 2.90 4.69 4.77
N ASN A 198 2.53 3.43 5.11
CA ASN A 198 3.41 2.51 5.82
C ASN A 198 4.68 2.19 5.02
N ASN A 199 4.55 1.89 3.73
CA ASN A 199 5.69 1.57 2.86
C ASN A 199 6.64 2.77 2.69
N MET A 200 6.09 3.98 2.68
CA MET A 200 6.85 5.23 2.57
C MET A 200 7.36 5.74 3.94
N GLU A 201 7.04 5.06 5.04
CA GLU A 201 7.36 5.45 6.42
C GLU A 201 6.80 6.85 6.79
N ILE A 202 5.66 7.24 6.21
CA ILE A 202 4.95 8.49 6.48
C ILE A 202 3.88 8.24 7.53
N ALA A 203 3.87 9.01 8.62
CA ALA A 203 2.85 8.90 9.66
C ALA A 203 1.45 9.18 9.09
N ALA A 204 0.45 8.33 9.39
CA ALA A 204 -0.90 8.52 8.85
C ALA A 204 -2.00 8.27 9.88
N VAL A 205 -2.98 9.19 9.88
CA VAL A 205 -4.24 9.09 10.64
C VAL A 205 -5.39 9.19 9.65
N LEU A 206 -6.20 8.14 9.54
CA LEU A 206 -7.34 8.07 8.63
C LEU A 206 -8.65 7.99 9.40
N GLY A 207 -9.79 8.22 8.73
CA GLY A 207 -11.08 8.26 9.42
C GLY A 207 -11.17 9.38 10.47
N CYS A 208 -10.45 10.49 10.28
CA CYS A 208 -10.43 11.62 11.19
C CYS A 208 -11.52 12.63 10.80
N GLU A 209 -12.76 12.32 11.18
CA GLU A 209 -13.92 13.16 10.84
C GLU A 209 -13.76 14.60 11.35
N GLY A 210 -14.15 15.57 10.50
CA GLY A 210 -14.13 17.00 10.84
C GLY A 210 -12.76 17.66 10.77
N ILE A 211 -11.71 16.97 10.35
CA ILE A 211 -10.37 17.57 10.26
C ILE A 211 -10.32 18.73 9.27
N LEU A 212 -11.01 18.63 8.12
CA LEU A 212 -11.03 19.70 7.11
C LEU A 212 -11.69 20.99 7.61
N ALA A 213 -12.63 20.89 8.56
CA ALA A 213 -13.23 22.04 9.20
C ALA A 213 -12.33 22.67 10.28
N ALA A 214 -11.41 21.90 10.83
CA ALA A 214 -10.54 22.28 11.95
C ALA A 214 -9.19 22.87 11.51
N VAL A 215 -8.81 22.75 10.23
CA VAL A 215 -7.50 23.19 9.74
C VAL A 215 -7.62 24.17 8.57
N ARG A 216 -6.55 24.91 8.33
CA ARG A 216 -6.34 25.78 7.16
C ARG A 216 -4.90 25.60 6.68
N ASP A 217 -4.67 25.84 5.40
CA ASP A 217 -3.33 25.77 4.79
C ASP A 217 -2.33 26.64 5.57
N GLY A 218 -1.14 26.09 5.76
CA GLY A 218 -0.07 26.72 6.55
C GLY A 218 -0.22 26.61 8.06
N MET A 219 -1.33 26.06 8.57
CA MET A 219 -1.50 25.86 10.02
C MET A 219 -0.64 24.72 10.52
N PRO A 220 0.13 24.91 11.61
CA PRO A 220 0.91 23.83 12.19
C PRO A 220 -0.01 22.82 12.88
N ILE A 221 0.16 21.55 12.55
CA ILE A 221 -0.55 20.44 13.18
C ILE A 221 0.43 19.33 13.59
N LEU A 222 0.08 18.61 14.65
CA LEU A 222 0.79 17.40 15.07
C LEU A 222 -0.06 16.18 14.76
N ILE A 223 0.54 15.17 14.19
CA ILE A 223 -0.09 13.86 14.04
C ILE A 223 0.69 12.80 14.78
N ASP A 224 -0.02 11.93 15.49
CA ASP A 224 0.51 10.69 16.05
C ASP A 224 -0.18 9.50 15.36
N GLY A 225 0.45 8.97 14.33
CA GLY A 225 -0.04 7.84 13.57
C GLY A 225 -0.01 6.52 14.34
N THR A 226 0.69 6.48 15.49
CA THR A 226 0.71 5.32 16.38
C THR A 226 -0.53 5.29 17.28
N GLN A 227 -0.96 6.46 17.74
CA GLN A 227 -2.14 6.61 18.60
C GLN A 227 -3.42 6.96 17.82
N GLY A 228 -3.30 7.34 16.54
CA GLY A 228 -4.43 7.79 15.72
C GLY A 228 -4.98 9.14 16.15
N THR A 229 -4.11 10.08 16.56
CA THR A 229 -4.53 11.41 17.03
C THR A 229 -3.94 12.53 16.20
N VAL A 230 -4.71 13.62 16.08
CA VAL A 230 -4.32 14.87 15.42
C VAL A 230 -4.56 16.03 16.39
N GLU A 231 -3.51 16.79 16.70
CA GLU A 231 -3.56 17.99 17.52
C GLU A 231 -3.49 19.22 16.59
N THR A 232 -4.48 20.11 16.70
CA THR A 232 -4.57 21.38 15.97
C THR A 232 -4.50 22.55 16.94
N GLU A 233 -4.41 23.78 16.44
CA GLU A 233 -4.30 25.01 17.27
C GLU A 233 -3.11 24.96 18.24
N ILE A 234 -1.94 24.56 17.74
CA ILE A 234 -0.74 24.39 18.54
C ILE A 234 -0.09 25.75 18.79
N THR A 235 0.07 26.14 20.06
CA THR A 235 0.76 27.38 20.42
C THR A 235 2.26 27.31 20.09
N PRO A 236 2.96 28.47 19.88
CA PRO A 236 4.39 28.49 19.60
C PRO A 236 5.23 27.79 20.66
N GLU A 237 4.86 27.93 21.95
CA GLU A 237 5.53 27.26 23.06
C GLU A 237 5.39 25.75 22.98
N ARG A 238 4.18 25.28 22.67
CA ARG A 238 3.89 23.84 22.48
C ARG A 238 4.63 23.28 21.28
N GLN A 239 4.73 24.04 20.16
CA GLN A 239 5.53 23.64 19.00
C GLN A 239 7.01 23.44 19.37
N GLY A 240 7.57 24.34 20.17
CA GLY A 240 8.95 24.24 20.67
C GLY A 240 9.17 22.95 21.47
N GLN A 241 8.25 22.64 22.40
CA GLN A 241 8.31 21.41 23.21
C GLN A 241 8.20 20.15 22.33
N LEU A 242 7.25 20.13 21.37
CA LEU A 242 7.03 19.02 20.46
C LEU A 242 8.25 18.78 19.53
N ARG A 243 8.85 19.84 18.99
CA ARG A 243 10.08 19.73 18.20
C ARG A 243 11.22 19.12 19.00
N GLN A 244 11.38 19.52 20.27
CA GLN A 244 12.38 18.93 21.15
C GLN A 244 12.08 17.44 21.42
N GLU A 245 10.82 17.08 21.65
CA GLU A 245 10.42 15.69 21.86
C GLU A 245 10.67 14.82 20.62
N ILE A 246 10.26 15.29 19.42
CA ILE A 246 10.53 14.61 18.15
C ILE A 246 12.05 14.46 17.93
N CYS A 247 12.82 15.51 18.18
CA CYS A 247 14.28 15.45 18.07
C CYS A 247 14.87 14.43 19.04
N ARG A 248 14.40 14.39 20.28
CA ARG A 248 14.84 13.40 21.28
C ARG A 248 14.51 11.97 20.83
N ARG A 249 13.28 11.72 20.33
CA ARG A 249 12.88 10.40 19.80
C ARG A 249 13.74 10.00 18.61
N ARG A 250 13.98 10.91 17.65
CA ARG A 250 14.87 10.65 16.50
C ARG A 250 16.30 10.35 16.93
N LYS A 251 16.85 11.11 17.89
CA LYS A 251 18.19 10.83 18.44
C LYS A 251 18.25 9.47 19.14
N ALA A 252 17.24 9.13 19.92
CA ALA A 252 17.15 7.81 20.56
C ALA A 252 17.09 6.69 19.51
N GLN A 253 16.28 6.85 18.46
CA GLN A 253 16.21 5.88 17.36
C GLN A 253 17.53 5.80 16.59
N ALA A 254 18.15 6.94 16.28
CA ALA A 254 19.46 6.96 15.61
C ALA A 254 20.57 6.30 16.47
N SER A 255 20.49 6.41 17.81
CA SER A 255 21.44 5.73 18.71
C SER A 255 21.30 4.20 18.65
N LEU A 256 20.11 3.69 18.28
CA LEU A 256 19.90 2.25 18.09
C LEU A 256 20.62 1.72 16.84
N ALA A 257 20.84 2.57 15.82
CA ALA A 257 21.60 2.17 14.63
C ALA A 257 23.04 1.73 15.00
N GLY A 258 23.63 2.28 16.05
CA GLY A 258 24.93 1.85 16.58
C GLY A 258 24.91 0.47 17.30
N LEU A 259 23.74 -0.16 17.44
CA LEU A 259 23.60 -1.48 18.03
C LEU A 259 23.45 -2.60 16.97
N VAL A 260 23.27 -2.24 15.69
CA VAL A 260 23.02 -3.20 14.60
C VAL A 260 24.07 -4.28 14.49
N ASP A 261 25.35 -3.91 14.67
CA ASP A 261 26.47 -4.85 14.58
C ASP A 261 26.85 -5.49 15.93
N LYS A 262 26.09 -5.19 17.00
CA LYS A 262 26.37 -5.73 18.32
C LYS A 262 25.50 -6.94 18.60
N PRO A 263 26.08 -8.02 19.19
CA PRO A 263 25.26 -9.15 19.60
C PRO A 263 24.29 -8.73 20.70
N ALA A 264 23.06 -9.21 20.62
CA ALA A 264 22.10 -9.02 21.69
C ALA A 264 22.48 -9.90 22.87
N CYS A 265 22.73 -9.25 24.02
CA CYS A 265 23.10 -9.93 25.25
C CYS A 265 22.27 -9.39 26.42
N THR A 266 21.92 -10.27 27.35
CA THR A 266 21.34 -9.88 28.63
C THR A 266 22.39 -9.20 29.50
N ARG A 267 21.98 -8.58 30.61
CA ARG A 267 22.91 -7.89 31.54
C ARG A 267 23.94 -8.82 32.18
N ASP A 268 23.62 -10.10 32.32
CA ASP A 268 24.48 -11.16 32.81
C ASP A 268 25.33 -11.84 31.71
N GLY A 269 25.32 -11.29 30.50
CA GLY A 269 26.19 -11.70 29.41
C GLY A 269 25.68 -12.85 28.55
N VAL A 270 24.45 -13.34 28.77
CA VAL A 270 23.88 -14.41 27.95
C VAL A 270 23.48 -13.83 26.59
N ARG A 271 24.01 -14.44 25.51
CA ARG A 271 23.65 -14.05 24.14
C ARG A 271 22.25 -14.52 23.80
N VAL A 272 21.45 -13.64 23.20
CA VAL A 272 20.10 -13.91 22.68
C VAL A 272 20.13 -13.77 21.17
N GLU A 273 19.64 -14.77 20.44
CA GLU A 273 19.49 -14.70 18.99
C GLU A 273 18.27 -13.85 18.61
N LEU A 274 18.48 -12.85 17.77
CA LEU A 274 17.43 -11.98 17.24
C LEU A 274 17.12 -12.37 15.80
N SER A 275 16.01 -13.08 15.60
CA SER A 275 15.57 -13.53 14.29
C SER A 275 14.32 -12.78 13.82
N ALA A 276 14.29 -12.40 12.55
CA ALA A 276 13.20 -11.64 11.96
C ALA A 276 12.07 -12.55 11.43
N ASN A 277 10.85 -11.99 11.36
CA ASN A 277 9.74 -12.55 10.61
C ASN A 277 9.59 -11.80 9.28
N ILE A 278 9.56 -12.54 8.18
CA ILE A 278 9.49 -11.96 6.83
C ILE A 278 8.41 -12.60 5.96
N MET A 279 8.05 -11.92 4.88
CA MET A 279 7.11 -12.38 3.86
C MET A 279 7.78 -12.54 2.47
N ASP A 280 8.91 -11.86 2.24
CA ASP A 280 9.59 -11.81 0.95
C ASP A 280 11.11 -11.51 1.07
N ALA A 281 11.79 -11.41 -0.07
CA ALA A 281 13.21 -11.10 -0.14
C ALA A 281 13.55 -9.65 0.27
N ALA A 282 12.64 -8.70 0.07
CA ALA A 282 12.83 -7.32 0.51
C ALA A 282 12.85 -7.25 2.04
N GLY A 283 11.94 -7.99 2.70
CA GLY A 283 11.93 -8.18 4.15
C GLY A 283 13.23 -8.81 4.67
N ALA A 284 13.81 -9.76 3.93
CA ALA A 284 15.09 -10.37 4.30
C ALA A 284 16.25 -9.36 4.22
N ALA A 285 16.32 -8.57 3.14
CA ALA A 285 17.32 -7.52 2.98
C ALA A 285 17.20 -6.45 4.08
N ARG A 286 15.98 -6.05 4.44
CA ARG A 286 15.73 -5.14 5.55
C ARG A 286 16.13 -5.73 6.90
N ALA A 287 15.80 -7.00 7.16
CA ALA A 287 16.23 -7.69 8.38
C ALA A 287 17.76 -7.71 8.52
N MET A 288 18.47 -7.96 7.43
CA MET A 288 19.94 -7.90 7.39
C MET A 288 20.47 -6.51 7.72
N SER A 289 19.89 -5.46 7.13
CA SER A 289 20.31 -4.07 7.38
C SER A 289 20.04 -3.62 8.83
N LEU A 290 19.12 -4.27 9.53
CA LEU A 290 18.79 -4.02 10.93
C LEU A 290 19.54 -4.96 11.91
N GLY A 291 20.47 -5.78 11.42
CA GLY A 291 21.34 -6.62 12.24
C GLY A 291 20.72 -7.93 12.73
N ALA A 292 19.67 -8.45 12.08
CA ALA A 292 19.10 -9.74 12.45
C ALA A 292 20.14 -10.85 12.38
N ASP A 293 20.15 -11.76 13.36
CA ASP A 293 21.00 -12.95 13.39
C ASP A 293 20.52 -14.02 12.39
N GLY A 294 19.23 -13.98 12.01
CA GLY A 294 18.63 -14.92 11.08
C GLY A 294 17.18 -14.57 10.75
N ILE A 295 16.52 -15.44 9.99
CA ILE A 295 15.08 -15.41 9.78
C ILE A 295 14.45 -16.53 10.60
N GLY A 296 13.72 -16.16 11.65
CA GLY A 296 12.99 -17.09 12.52
C GLY A 296 11.70 -17.60 11.91
N LEU A 297 11.13 -16.83 10.96
CA LEU A 297 9.91 -17.23 10.26
C LEU A 297 9.83 -16.55 8.89
N TYR A 298 9.98 -17.34 7.82
CA TYR A 298 9.57 -16.92 6.49
C TYR A 298 8.17 -17.46 6.21
N ARG A 299 7.22 -16.54 6.11
CA ARG A 299 5.80 -16.83 5.88
C ARG A 299 5.56 -17.05 4.39
N THR A 300 5.55 -18.32 3.98
CA THR A 300 5.42 -18.67 2.56
C THR A 300 4.00 -18.56 2.02
N GLU A 301 2.98 -18.44 2.87
CA GLU A 301 1.58 -18.35 2.46
C GLU A 301 1.31 -17.19 1.50
N PHE A 302 2.07 -16.10 1.59
CA PHE A 302 1.94 -14.96 0.68
C PHE A 302 2.29 -15.28 -0.78
N LEU A 303 3.07 -16.36 -1.02
CA LEU A 303 3.31 -16.86 -2.37
C LEU A 303 2.10 -17.59 -2.96
N PHE A 304 1.17 -18.03 -2.11
CA PHE A 304 0.00 -18.84 -2.50
C PHE A 304 -1.29 -18.03 -2.53
N MET A 305 -1.30 -16.82 -1.94
CA MET A 305 -2.46 -15.94 -1.89
C MET A 305 -2.60 -15.13 -3.18
N ASP A 306 -3.78 -14.57 -3.41
CA ASP A 306 -4.10 -13.62 -4.49
C ASP A 306 -3.76 -14.13 -5.90
N ARG A 307 -4.03 -15.42 -6.16
CA ARG A 307 -3.77 -16.07 -7.44
C ARG A 307 -4.81 -17.15 -7.76
N ALA A 308 -4.91 -17.49 -9.04
CA ALA A 308 -5.87 -18.47 -9.56
C ALA A 308 -5.41 -19.94 -9.38
N ALA A 309 -4.11 -20.17 -9.16
CA ALA A 309 -3.53 -21.50 -9.02
C ALA A 309 -2.31 -21.48 -8.09
N ALA A 310 -1.95 -22.64 -7.52
CA ALA A 310 -0.76 -22.76 -6.68
C ALA A 310 0.52 -22.42 -7.47
N PRO A 311 1.52 -21.78 -6.81
CA PRO A 311 2.78 -21.45 -7.45
C PRO A 311 3.54 -22.72 -7.85
N GLU A 312 4.14 -22.70 -9.03
CA GLU A 312 4.97 -23.81 -9.53
C GLU A 312 6.28 -23.96 -8.73
N GLU A 313 6.91 -25.13 -8.84
CA GLU A 313 8.17 -25.42 -8.13
C GLU A 313 9.26 -24.38 -8.45
N GLN A 314 9.36 -23.97 -9.72
CA GLN A 314 10.39 -23.02 -10.14
C GLN A 314 10.17 -21.63 -9.51
N GLU A 315 8.95 -21.16 -9.46
CA GLU A 315 8.58 -19.88 -8.87
C GLU A 315 8.88 -19.87 -7.35
N GLN A 316 8.47 -20.92 -6.67
CA GLN A 316 8.78 -21.09 -5.24
C GLN A 316 10.29 -21.15 -4.98
N TYR A 317 11.03 -21.91 -5.79
CA TYR A 317 12.49 -22.00 -5.72
C TYR A 317 13.15 -20.61 -5.82
N GLU A 318 12.74 -19.81 -6.82
CA GLU A 318 13.30 -18.48 -7.04
C GLU A 318 13.04 -17.55 -5.85
N ALA A 319 11.83 -17.59 -5.28
CA ALA A 319 11.47 -16.81 -4.10
C ALA A 319 12.33 -17.19 -2.89
N TYR A 320 12.49 -18.49 -2.62
CA TYR A 320 13.29 -18.99 -1.49
C TYR A 320 14.78 -18.72 -1.71
N ALA A 321 15.30 -18.92 -2.91
CA ALA A 321 16.69 -18.65 -3.26
C ALA A 321 17.06 -17.17 -3.04
N LYS A 322 16.21 -16.23 -3.48
CA LYS A 322 16.41 -14.79 -3.25
C LYS A 322 16.51 -14.45 -1.75
N VAL A 323 15.66 -15.03 -0.92
CA VAL A 323 15.71 -14.84 0.54
C VAL A 323 17.02 -15.39 1.11
N LEU A 324 17.40 -16.61 0.75
CA LEU A 324 18.64 -17.25 1.25
C LEU A 324 19.90 -16.48 0.83
N GLN A 325 19.93 -15.98 -0.41
CA GLN A 325 21.00 -15.13 -0.92
C GLN A 325 21.08 -13.81 -0.15
N ALA A 326 19.93 -13.14 0.09
CA ALA A 326 19.87 -11.90 0.85
C ALA A 326 20.38 -12.08 2.29
N MET A 327 20.18 -13.25 2.89
CA MET A 327 20.64 -13.56 4.26
C MET A 327 22.11 -13.92 4.37
N ASN A 328 22.83 -14.05 3.26
CA ASN A 328 24.28 -14.22 3.21
C ASN A 328 24.82 -15.26 4.21
N GLY A 329 24.25 -16.47 4.20
CA GLY A 329 24.66 -17.60 5.06
C GLY A 329 24.10 -17.59 6.48
N LYS A 330 23.38 -16.57 6.92
CA LYS A 330 22.62 -16.59 8.18
C LYS A 330 21.44 -17.57 8.08
N PRO A 331 21.00 -18.17 9.20
CA PRO A 331 19.94 -19.18 9.20
C PRO A 331 18.58 -18.59 8.75
N VAL A 332 17.85 -19.36 7.98
CA VAL A 332 16.49 -19.04 7.52
C VAL A 332 15.54 -20.19 7.80
N ILE A 333 14.51 -19.95 8.62
CA ILE A 333 13.45 -20.92 8.85
C ILE A 333 12.32 -20.64 7.87
N ILE A 334 12.12 -21.55 6.91
CA ILE A 334 11.07 -21.47 5.90
C ILE A 334 9.88 -22.27 6.40
N ARG A 335 8.75 -21.62 6.70
CA ARG A 335 7.53 -22.30 7.09
C ARG A 335 6.85 -22.88 5.85
N THR A 336 6.51 -24.17 5.88
CA THR A 336 5.64 -24.75 4.86
C THR A 336 4.26 -24.11 4.93
N LEU A 337 3.48 -24.28 3.88
CA LEU A 337 2.17 -23.66 3.70
C LEU A 337 1.32 -23.69 4.99
N ASP A 338 0.93 -22.52 5.48
CA ASP A 338 0.07 -22.34 6.65
C ASP A 338 -1.19 -21.54 6.26
N ILE A 339 -2.11 -22.25 5.61
CA ILE A 339 -3.39 -21.73 5.11
C ILE A 339 -4.52 -22.46 5.82
N GLY A 340 -5.67 -21.81 5.84
CA GLY A 340 -6.87 -22.23 6.57
C GLY A 340 -7.16 -21.30 7.74
N GLY A 341 -8.38 -21.27 8.20
CA GLY A 341 -8.85 -20.32 9.21
C GLY A 341 -9.33 -19.02 8.56
N ASP A 342 -8.59 -17.96 8.80
CA ASP A 342 -8.86 -16.60 8.31
C ASP A 342 -8.31 -16.32 6.89
N LYS A 343 -7.54 -17.27 6.32
CA LYS A 343 -6.91 -17.16 5.00
C LYS A 343 -7.57 -18.11 4.03
N GLU A 344 -8.54 -17.63 3.28
CA GLU A 344 -9.19 -18.40 2.23
C GLU A 344 -8.38 -18.29 0.91
N ILE A 345 -8.17 -19.44 0.26
CA ILE A 345 -7.58 -19.52 -1.07
C ILE A 345 -8.56 -20.26 -1.97
N ALA A 346 -9.15 -19.55 -2.93
CA ALA A 346 -10.25 -20.04 -3.75
C ALA A 346 -9.95 -21.36 -4.48
N TYR A 347 -8.72 -21.54 -5.01
CA TYR A 347 -8.36 -22.74 -5.75
C TYR A 347 -8.17 -24.00 -4.88
N LEU A 348 -7.97 -23.86 -3.56
CA LEU A 348 -7.83 -25.01 -2.63
C LEU A 348 -9.16 -25.61 -2.19
N LYS A 349 -10.29 -24.89 -2.42
CA LYS A 349 -11.65 -25.35 -2.09
C LYS A 349 -11.77 -25.97 -0.69
N LEU A 350 -11.22 -25.29 0.30
CA LEU A 350 -11.21 -25.78 1.68
C LEU A 350 -12.63 -25.82 2.27
N PRO A 351 -12.98 -26.83 3.10
CA PRO A 351 -14.27 -26.88 3.76
C PRO A 351 -14.44 -25.75 4.75
N LYS A 352 -15.65 -25.19 4.85
CA LYS A 352 -15.98 -24.23 5.92
C LYS A 352 -16.19 -24.99 7.23
N GLU A 353 -15.50 -24.57 8.27
CA GLU A 353 -15.54 -25.17 9.60
C GLU A 353 -15.91 -24.12 10.65
N GLU A 354 -16.57 -24.55 11.73
CA GLU A 354 -16.97 -23.64 12.83
C GLU A 354 -15.76 -23.09 13.59
N ASN A 355 -14.70 -23.88 13.72
CA ASN A 355 -13.44 -23.51 14.37
C ASN A 355 -12.24 -23.76 13.44
N PRO A 356 -12.06 -22.96 12.39
CA PRO A 356 -11.05 -23.22 11.35
C PRO A 356 -9.62 -23.27 11.87
N PHE A 357 -9.29 -22.53 12.93
CA PHE A 357 -7.96 -22.55 13.54
C PHE A 357 -7.58 -23.89 14.18
N LEU A 358 -8.58 -24.68 14.58
CA LEU A 358 -8.42 -26.03 15.14
C LEU A 358 -8.69 -27.12 14.09
N GLY A 359 -9.11 -26.74 12.90
CA GLY A 359 -9.63 -27.60 11.85
C GLY A 359 -8.58 -28.05 10.83
N PHE A 360 -9.04 -28.18 9.57
CA PHE A 360 -8.28 -28.65 8.43
C PHE A 360 -7.42 -27.51 7.86
N ARG A 361 -6.18 -27.38 8.36
CA ARG A 361 -5.25 -26.31 7.97
C ARG A 361 -3.81 -26.79 7.96
N ALA A 362 -2.91 -25.95 7.42
CA ALA A 362 -1.47 -26.07 7.49
C ALA A 362 -0.98 -27.48 7.09
N ILE A 363 -0.24 -28.17 7.96
CA ILE A 363 0.32 -29.50 7.70
C ILE A 363 -0.77 -30.53 7.33
N ARG A 364 -1.99 -30.40 7.80
CA ARG A 364 -3.09 -31.31 7.45
C ARG A 364 -3.47 -31.18 5.97
N ILE A 365 -3.52 -29.94 5.45
CA ILE A 365 -3.72 -29.67 4.03
C ILE A 365 -2.54 -30.26 3.24
N CYS A 366 -1.31 -30.01 3.67
CA CYS A 366 -0.11 -30.49 3.02
C CYS A 366 -0.06 -32.03 2.94
N LEU A 367 -0.51 -32.74 3.96
CA LEU A 367 -0.55 -34.20 3.98
C LEU A 367 -1.69 -34.78 3.15
N ALA A 368 -2.81 -34.06 3.02
CA ALA A 368 -3.94 -34.44 2.17
C ALA A 368 -3.63 -34.20 0.69
N ASP A 369 -3.00 -33.06 0.36
CA ASP A 369 -2.50 -32.76 -0.98
C ASP A 369 -0.98 -32.94 -1.05
N ARG A 370 -0.58 -34.19 -1.25
CA ARG A 370 0.83 -34.55 -1.35
C ARG A 370 1.55 -33.91 -2.54
N ALA A 371 0.85 -33.62 -3.64
CA ALA A 371 1.46 -33.01 -4.81
C ALA A 371 1.86 -31.58 -4.50
N LEU A 372 0.98 -30.79 -3.90
CA LEU A 372 1.23 -29.44 -3.44
C LEU A 372 2.42 -29.41 -2.45
N PHE A 373 2.39 -30.31 -1.46
CA PHE A 373 3.43 -30.39 -0.43
C PHE A 373 4.81 -30.77 -1.00
N MET A 374 4.86 -31.77 -1.88
CA MET A 374 6.10 -32.23 -2.51
C MET A 374 6.71 -31.14 -3.41
N THR A 375 5.88 -30.39 -4.14
CA THR A 375 6.32 -29.23 -4.93
C THR A 375 7.03 -28.20 -4.04
N GLN A 376 6.44 -27.85 -2.90
CA GLN A 376 7.05 -26.91 -1.96
C GLN A 376 8.35 -27.46 -1.36
N LEU A 377 8.37 -28.71 -0.90
CA LEU A 377 9.57 -29.32 -0.32
C LEU A 377 10.73 -29.40 -1.31
N ARG A 378 10.46 -29.76 -2.57
CA ARG A 378 11.48 -29.75 -3.65
C ARG A 378 12.04 -28.37 -3.88
N ALA A 379 11.17 -27.33 -3.94
CA ALA A 379 11.59 -25.96 -4.10
C ALA A 379 12.51 -25.50 -2.94
N ILE A 380 12.14 -25.83 -1.69
CA ILE A 380 12.95 -25.53 -0.51
C ILE A 380 14.32 -26.26 -0.57
N LEU A 381 14.31 -27.55 -0.89
CA LEU A 381 15.55 -28.34 -1.02
C LEU A 381 16.47 -27.80 -2.10
N ARG A 382 15.92 -27.43 -3.27
CA ARG A 382 16.69 -26.82 -4.34
C ARG A 382 17.28 -25.46 -3.91
N ALA A 383 16.50 -24.66 -3.19
CA ALA A 383 16.95 -23.35 -2.72
C ALA A 383 18.04 -23.44 -1.63
N ALA A 384 18.08 -24.53 -0.87
CA ALA A 384 19.03 -24.72 0.25
C ALA A 384 20.52 -24.69 -0.18
N VAL A 385 20.83 -24.83 -1.46
CA VAL A 385 22.20 -24.65 -1.98
C VAL A 385 22.70 -23.21 -1.87
N HIS A 386 21.80 -22.23 -1.73
CA HIS A 386 22.12 -20.81 -1.65
C HIS A 386 22.32 -20.31 -0.21
N GLY A 387 22.07 -21.12 0.82
CA GLY A 387 22.21 -20.69 2.21
C GLY A 387 21.73 -21.73 3.23
N ARG A 388 21.76 -21.35 4.51
CA ARG A 388 21.35 -22.23 5.62
C ARG A 388 19.82 -22.20 5.76
N ALA A 389 19.15 -23.17 5.13
CA ALA A 389 17.71 -23.34 5.20
C ALA A 389 17.32 -24.39 6.25
N THR A 390 16.28 -24.09 7.03
CA THR A 390 15.55 -25.03 7.88
C THR A 390 14.08 -24.95 7.49
N SER A 391 13.40 -26.08 7.33
CA SER A 391 11.96 -26.10 7.08
C SER A 391 11.20 -26.35 8.37
N SER A 392 10.11 -25.62 8.59
CA SER A 392 9.18 -25.85 9.70
C SER A 392 7.75 -26.00 9.17
N ALA A 393 6.96 -26.84 9.84
CA ALA A 393 5.55 -27.04 9.51
C ALA A 393 4.67 -26.52 10.66
N ALA A 394 3.65 -25.73 10.34
CA ALA A 394 2.65 -25.31 11.31
C ALA A 394 1.66 -26.46 11.59
N GLY A 395 1.43 -26.77 12.85
CA GLY A 395 0.50 -27.82 13.31
C GLY A 395 0.02 -27.57 14.72
N ARG A 396 -0.96 -28.36 15.17
CA ARG A 396 -1.57 -28.22 16.49
C ARG A 396 -0.55 -28.43 17.60
N ALA A 397 -0.46 -27.45 18.49
CA ALA A 397 0.09 -27.51 19.85
C ALA A 397 1.19 -28.59 20.08
N CYS A 398 2.36 -28.33 19.64
CA CYS A 398 3.64 -28.79 20.14
C CYS A 398 4.71 -28.41 19.14
N SER A 399 5.82 -27.95 19.63
CA SER A 399 7.08 -27.62 18.96
C SER A 399 7.12 -27.73 17.43
N PRO A 400 7.60 -26.72 16.70
CA PRO A 400 7.77 -26.82 15.27
C PRO A 400 8.55 -28.11 14.99
N VAL A 401 8.02 -28.96 14.11
CA VAL A 401 8.80 -30.10 13.61
C VAL A 401 9.87 -29.51 12.72
N GLU A 402 11.04 -29.29 13.28
CA GLU A 402 12.20 -28.83 12.55
C GLU A 402 12.78 -29.99 11.73
N PHE A 403 12.58 -29.95 10.43
CA PHE A 403 13.34 -30.73 9.50
C PHE A 403 14.64 -29.98 9.22
N LEU A 404 15.72 -30.36 9.94
CA LEU A 404 17.06 -29.86 9.67
C LEU A 404 17.53 -30.41 8.32
N ILE A 405 17.48 -29.62 7.28
CA ILE A 405 18.14 -29.92 6.02
C ILE A 405 19.61 -29.50 6.22
N ARG A 406 20.44 -30.38 6.75
CA ARG A 406 21.88 -30.20 6.70
C ARG A 406 22.36 -30.59 5.31
N THR A 407 22.71 -29.62 4.49
CA THR A 407 23.60 -29.87 3.37
C THR A 407 25.01 -30.02 3.95
N SER A 408 25.46 -31.24 4.12
CA SER A 408 26.89 -31.52 4.29
C SER A 408 27.60 -31.13 3.00
N ARG A 409 28.51 -30.16 3.07
CA ARG A 409 29.59 -30.04 2.08
C ARG A 409 30.60 -31.15 2.29
#